data_3df6282e5fc3a5c864a62989d958b439
#
_entry.id   3df6282e5fc3a5c864a62989d958b439
#
_cell.length_a   1.000
_cell.length_b   1.000
_cell.length_c   1.000
_cell.angle_alpha   90.00
_cell.angle_beta   90.00
_cell.angle_gamma   90.00
#
_symmetry.space_group_name_H-M   'P 1'
#
loop_
_entity.id
_entity.type
_entity.pdbx_description
1 polymer ?
#
loop_
_entity_poly.entity_id
_entity_poly.type
_entity_poly.pdbx_seq_one_letter_code
_entity_poly.pdbx_strand_id
1 'polypeptide(L)'
;MQLVSEAKNIEGAIRCPYHSWCYSTKGKLVSTPPVGGAGHNNHLSIVKDDLSLNEVRSHLWRDVIFINITGDVPEFTEVHKDLIARWCEFDSPMYHGGQDSKFELELMANYKLAV
;
A
#
# COMPACT_ATOMS: atom_id res chain seq x y z
N MET A 1 -6.24 5.34 -10.16
CA MET A 1 -5.23 6.43 -10.26
C MET A 1 -4.20 6.22 -9.16
N GLN A 2 -2.92 6.34 -9.48
CA GLN A 2 -1.82 6.14 -8.54
C GLN A 2 -1.52 7.48 -7.84
N LEU A 3 -1.53 7.49 -6.51
CA LEU A 3 -1.22 8.68 -5.70
C LEU A 3 0.28 8.85 -5.44
N VAL A 4 1.01 7.74 -5.35
CA VAL A 4 2.46 7.70 -5.14
C VAL A 4 3.04 6.76 -6.18
N SER A 5 3.91 7.25 -7.05
CA SER A 5 4.50 6.51 -8.18
C SER A 5 5.91 5.96 -7.88
N GLU A 6 6.57 6.49 -6.86
CA GLU A 6 7.94 6.17 -6.52
C GLU A 6 8.08 5.98 -5.02
N ALA A 7 9.05 5.16 -4.61
CA ALA A 7 9.40 5.03 -3.20
C ALA A 7 9.97 6.36 -2.69
N LYS A 8 9.31 6.96 -1.71
CA LYS A 8 9.73 8.21 -1.08
C LYS A 8 9.18 8.35 0.33
N ASN A 9 9.88 9.13 1.13
CA ASN A 9 9.35 9.58 2.40
C ASN A 9 8.36 10.72 2.16
N ILE A 10 7.15 10.59 2.71
CA ILE A 10 6.11 11.62 2.60
C ILE A 10 5.99 12.30 3.96
N GLU A 11 6.40 13.55 3.99
CA GLU A 11 6.18 14.43 5.13
C GLU A 11 4.89 15.23 4.89
N GLY A 12 3.92 15.08 5.81
CA GLY A 12 2.68 15.84 5.78
C GLY A 12 1.54 15.16 5.02
N ALA A 13 1.34 15.46 3.74
CA ALA A 13 0.17 15.03 3.00
C ALA A 13 0.49 14.41 1.63
N ILE A 14 -0.32 13.43 1.25
CA ILE A 14 -0.30 12.80 -0.07
C ILE A 14 -1.19 13.65 -0.98
N ARG A 15 -0.63 14.22 -2.04
CA ARG A 15 -1.34 15.05 -2.99
C ARG A 15 -1.73 14.25 -4.23
N CYS A 16 -3.03 14.29 -4.55
CA CYS A 16 -3.55 13.68 -5.76
C CYS A 16 -3.08 14.46 -7.00
N PRO A 17 -2.45 13.80 -8.00
CA PRO A 17 -1.97 14.50 -9.19
C PRO A 17 -3.07 14.99 -10.11
N TYR A 18 -4.31 14.53 -9.93
CA TYR A 18 -5.42 14.90 -10.81
C TYR A 18 -6.01 16.28 -10.45
N HIS A 19 -6.56 16.44 -9.24
CA HIS A 19 -7.19 17.69 -8.80
C HIS A 19 -6.55 18.28 -7.53
N SER A 20 -5.34 17.83 -7.19
CA SER A 20 -4.61 18.33 -6.04
C SER A 20 -5.29 18.11 -4.68
N TRP A 21 -6.24 17.22 -4.58
CA TRP A 21 -6.78 16.84 -3.30
C TRP A 21 -5.69 16.27 -2.39
N CYS A 22 -5.70 16.65 -1.15
CA CYS A 22 -4.68 16.26 -0.20
C CYS A 22 -5.23 15.32 0.84
N TYR A 23 -4.52 14.21 1.05
CA TYR A 23 -4.82 13.20 2.04
C TYR A 23 -3.70 13.13 3.07
N SER A 24 -4.04 12.93 4.33
CA SER A 24 -3.03 12.62 5.35
C SER A 24 -2.35 11.26 5.03
N THR A 25 -1.24 10.97 5.68
CA THR A 25 -0.58 9.65 5.60
C THR A 25 -1.46 8.51 6.16
N LYS A 26 -2.53 8.83 6.89
CA LYS A 26 -3.56 7.90 7.36
C LYS A 26 -4.76 7.80 6.40
N GLY A 27 -4.67 8.38 5.19
CA GLY A 27 -5.73 8.31 4.19
C GLY A 27 -6.90 9.28 4.38
N LYS A 28 -6.93 10.10 5.42
CA LYS A 28 -8.01 11.07 5.62
C LYS A 28 -7.90 12.24 4.65
N LEU A 29 -9.01 12.66 4.04
CA LEU A 29 -9.07 13.84 3.18
C LEU A 29 -8.88 15.12 4.03
N VAL A 30 -7.82 15.87 3.75
CA VAL A 30 -7.45 17.07 4.47
C VAL A 30 -7.95 18.32 3.77
N SER A 31 -7.72 18.43 2.45
CA SER A 31 -8.13 19.58 1.67
C SER A 31 -8.51 19.23 0.25
N THR A 32 -9.37 20.06 -0.35
CA THR A 32 -9.96 19.89 -1.69
C THR A 32 -9.79 21.15 -2.53
N PRO A 33 -8.54 21.56 -2.87
CA PRO A 33 -8.37 22.72 -3.75
C PRO A 33 -8.73 22.32 -5.20
N PRO A 34 -9.29 23.18 -5.99
CA PRO A 34 -9.90 24.50 -5.76
C PRO A 34 -11.41 24.45 -5.57
N VAL A 35 -11.93 23.40 -4.93
CA VAL A 35 -13.38 23.25 -4.72
C VAL A 35 -13.88 24.40 -3.82
N GLY A 36 -14.87 25.15 -4.32
CA GLY A 36 -15.36 26.37 -3.65
C GLY A 36 -14.87 27.67 -4.28
N GLY A 37 -14.06 27.59 -5.35
CA GLY A 37 -13.54 28.76 -6.08
C GLY A 37 -12.10 29.13 -5.71
N ALA A 38 -11.59 30.16 -6.37
CA ALA A 38 -10.22 30.61 -6.19
C ALA A 38 -9.95 31.06 -4.73
N GLY A 39 -8.88 30.51 -4.16
CA GLY A 39 -8.49 30.81 -2.77
C GLY A 39 -9.17 29.95 -1.70
N HIS A 40 -10.12 29.09 -2.07
CA HIS A 40 -10.80 28.19 -1.15
C HIS A 40 -10.28 26.76 -1.29
N ASN A 41 -9.89 26.17 -0.17
CA ASN A 41 -9.38 24.78 -0.11
C ASN A 41 -10.42 23.78 0.39
N ASN A 42 -11.62 24.24 0.70
CA ASN A 42 -12.71 23.42 1.23
C ASN A 42 -14.05 24.05 0.82
N HIS A 43 -15.05 23.20 0.67
CA HIS A 43 -16.43 23.61 0.43
C HIS A 43 -17.34 23.03 1.52
N LEU A 44 -18.30 23.81 1.99
CA LEU A 44 -19.18 23.42 3.09
C LEU A 44 -20.04 22.20 2.82
N SER A 45 -20.37 21.93 1.54
CA SER A 45 -21.15 20.75 1.15
C SER A 45 -20.32 19.46 1.02
N ILE A 46 -19.02 19.52 1.24
CA ILE A 46 -18.16 18.33 1.18
C ILE A 46 -17.97 17.76 2.58
N VAL A 47 -18.49 16.54 2.78
CA VAL A 47 -18.19 15.73 3.96
C VAL A 47 -16.89 14.98 3.69
N LYS A 48 -15.80 15.47 4.28
CA LYS A 48 -14.44 14.94 4.00
C LYS A 48 -14.27 13.48 4.42
N ASP A 49 -14.93 13.05 5.47
CA ASP A 49 -14.83 11.69 5.96
C ASP A 49 -15.36 10.69 4.93
N ASP A 50 -16.42 11.03 4.19
CA ASP A 50 -17.01 10.20 3.15
C ASP A 50 -16.12 10.06 1.89
N LEU A 51 -15.17 10.98 1.73
CA LEU A 51 -14.26 11.05 0.59
C LEU A 51 -12.82 10.70 0.94
N SER A 52 -12.60 10.19 2.14
CA SER A 52 -11.31 9.66 2.57
C SER A 52 -10.97 8.36 1.83
N LEU A 53 -9.70 7.98 1.82
CA LEU A 53 -9.26 6.72 1.22
C LEU A 53 -9.79 5.55 2.04
N ASN A 54 -10.20 4.49 1.36
CA ASN A 54 -10.57 3.26 2.03
C ASN A 54 -9.35 2.61 2.67
N GLU A 55 -9.50 2.18 3.91
CA GLU A 55 -8.47 1.43 4.60
C GLU A 55 -8.44 -0.01 4.07
N VAL A 56 -7.24 -0.51 3.80
CA VAL A 56 -6.99 -1.90 3.42
C VAL A 56 -6.17 -2.56 4.51
N ARG A 57 -6.69 -3.64 5.09
CA ARG A 57 -5.95 -4.42 6.08
C ARG A 57 -4.67 -4.95 5.47
N SER A 58 -3.56 -4.70 6.16
CA SER A 58 -2.25 -5.15 5.72
C SER A 58 -1.47 -5.75 6.88
N HIS A 59 -0.60 -6.70 6.57
CA HIS A 59 0.33 -7.32 7.50
C HIS A 59 1.71 -7.42 6.88
N LEU A 60 2.71 -6.95 7.59
CA LEU A 60 4.11 -7.09 7.18
C LEU A 60 4.70 -8.34 7.82
N TRP A 61 5.14 -9.27 6.98
CA TRP A 61 5.86 -10.45 7.44
C TRP A 61 7.06 -10.71 6.53
N ARG A 62 8.25 -10.68 7.10
CA ARG A 62 9.53 -10.91 6.43
C ARG A 62 9.71 -10.07 5.15
N ASP A 63 9.52 -8.76 5.29
CA ASP A 63 9.62 -7.76 4.22
C ASP A 63 8.60 -7.93 3.08
N VAL A 64 7.65 -8.85 3.23
CA VAL A 64 6.50 -9.00 2.32
C VAL A 64 5.26 -8.40 2.95
N ILE A 65 4.59 -7.53 2.20
CA ILE A 65 3.33 -6.91 2.63
C ILE A 65 2.17 -7.75 2.09
N PHE A 66 1.44 -8.36 3.00
CA PHE A 66 0.18 -9.05 2.70
C PHE A 66 -0.98 -8.09 2.85
N ILE A 67 -1.92 -8.11 1.91
CA ILE A 67 -3.10 -7.24 1.92
C ILE A 67 -4.37 -8.08 1.89
N ASN A 68 -5.39 -7.62 2.61
CA ASN A 68 -6.74 -8.19 2.60
C ASN A 68 -7.72 -7.12 2.15
N ILE A 69 -8.12 -7.19 0.86
CA ILE A 69 -8.98 -6.19 0.24
C ILE A 69 -10.41 -6.28 0.75
N THR A 70 -10.92 -7.47 1.01
CA THR A 70 -12.29 -7.71 1.47
C THR A 70 -12.46 -7.40 2.96
N GLY A 71 -11.38 -7.48 3.74
CA GLY A 71 -11.38 -7.18 5.17
C GLY A 71 -11.98 -8.28 6.06
N ASP A 72 -12.45 -9.39 5.50
CA ASP A 72 -13.21 -10.44 6.16
C ASP A 72 -12.39 -11.66 6.61
N VAL A 73 -11.13 -11.74 6.17
CA VAL A 73 -10.22 -12.83 6.58
C VAL A 73 -9.74 -12.61 8.03
N PRO A 74 -9.61 -13.66 8.85
CA PRO A 74 -9.01 -13.55 10.19
C PRO A 74 -7.60 -12.96 10.17
N GLU A 75 -7.03 -12.68 11.34
CA GLU A 75 -5.69 -12.11 11.45
C GLU A 75 -4.64 -13.03 10.80
N PHE A 76 -3.67 -12.41 10.11
CA PHE A 76 -2.61 -13.13 9.39
C PHE A 76 -1.87 -14.14 10.28
N THR A 77 -1.55 -13.74 11.49
CA THR A 77 -0.84 -14.58 12.46
C THR A 77 -1.64 -15.78 12.93
N GLU A 78 -2.96 -15.67 12.93
CA GLU A 78 -3.86 -16.78 13.29
C GLU A 78 -3.95 -17.81 12.15
N VAL A 79 -4.20 -17.33 10.94
CA VAL A 79 -4.33 -18.20 9.76
C VAL A 79 -3.01 -18.89 9.39
N HIS A 80 -1.89 -18.19 9.56
CA HIS A 80 -0.56 -18.66 9.13
C HIS A 80 0.34 -19.11 10.28
N LYS A 81 -0.22 -19.43 11.45
CA LYS A 81 0.57 -19.82 12.63
C LYS A 81 1.56 -20.95 12.36
N ASP A 82 1.16 -21.97 11.60
CA ASP A 82 2.01 -23.11 11.29
C ASP A 82 3.15 -22.73 10.32
N LEU A 83 2.88 -21.85 9.37
CA LEU A 83 3.88 -21.28 8.48
C LEU A 83 4.90 -20.45 9.27
N ILE A 84 4.42 -19.57 10.13
CA ILE A 84 5.27 -18.73 10.98
C ILE A 84 6.15 -19.61 11.88
N ALA A 85 5.59 -20.66 12.48
CA ALA A 85 6.34 -21.58 13.31
C ALA A 85 7.44 -22.33 12.55
N ARG A 86 7.18 -22.76 11.32
CA ARG A 86 8.19 -23.43 10.47
C ARG A 86 9.33 -22.51 10.04
N TRP A 87 9.06 -21.22 9.94
CA TRP A 87 10.03 -20.24 9.48
C TRP A 87 10.74 -19.48 10.61
N CYS A 88 10.47 -19.84 11.86
CA CYS A 88 11.06 -19.13 13.01
C CYS A 88 12.60 -19.18 13.04
N GLU A 89 13.22 -20.26 12.55
CA GLU A 89 14.67 -20.39 12.46
C GLU A 89 15.32 -19.43 11.45
N PHE A 90 14.53 -18.92 10.50
CA PHE A 90 14.96 -17.93 9.51
C PHE A 90 14.58 -16.50 9.92
N ASP A 91 14.25 -16.26 11.18
CA ASP A 91 13.85 -14.93 11.67
C ASP A 91 15.07 -14.05 11.91
N SER A 92 15.72 -13.72 10.81
CA SER A 92 16.88 -12.83 10.74
C SER A 92 16.63 -11.73 9.71
N PRO A 93 17.31 -10.58 9.82
CA PRO A 93 17.20 -9.53 8.82
C PRO A 93 17.51 -10.07 7.42
N MET A 94 16.62 -9.80 6.46
CA MET A 94 16.86 -10.13 5.07
C MET A 94 17.59 -8.98 4.39
N TYR A 95 18.60 -9.32 3.59
CA TYR A 95 19.37 -8.33 2.83
C TYR A 95 19.06 -8.49 1.34
N HIS A 96 18.82 -7.38 0.67
CA HIS A 96 18.73 -7.38 -0.78
C HIS A 96 20.10 -7.54 -1.41
N GLY A 97 20.24 -8.50 -2.31
CA GLY A 97 21.47 -8.71 -3.07
C GLY A 97 21.77 -7.64 -4.13
N GLY A 98 20.95 -6.59 -4.22
CA GLY A 98 21.07 -5.53 -5.20
C GLY A 98 20.55 -5.93 -6.59
N GLN A 99 20.90 -5.15 -7.60
CA GLN A 99 20.47 -5.41 -8.98
C GLN A 99 21.04 -6.71 -9.56
N ASP A 100 22.25 -7.05 -9.18
CA ASP A 100 22.94 -8.26 -9.65
C ASP A 100 22.30 -9.58 -9.16
N SER A 101 21.42 -9.49 -8.14
CA SER A 101 20.64 -10.64 -7.66
C SER A 101 19.32 -10.86 -8.40
N LYS A 102 18.97 -9.97 -9.33
CA LYS A 102 17.76 -10.07 -10.14
C LYS A 102 18.10 -10.62 -11.51
N PHE A 103 17.36 -11.64 -11.90
CA PHE A 103 17.39 -12.13 -13.27
C PHE A 103 15.97 -12.37 -13.75
N GLU A 104 15.77 -12.21 -15.04
CA GLU A 104 14.52 -12.53 -15.72
C GLU A 104 14.78 -13.67 -16.68
N LEU A 105 13.91 -14.65 -16.66
CA LEU A 105 13.94 -15.78 -17.57
C LEU A 105 12.59 -15.88 -18.27
N GLU A 106 12.58 -15.68 -19.57
CA GLU A 106 11.39 -15.90 -20.39
C GLU A 106 11.27 -17.37 -20.77
N LEU A 107 10.20 -18.01 -20.35
CA LEU A 107 9.93 -19.41 -20.66
C LEU A 107 8.67 -19.53 -21.51
N MET A 108 8.82 -20.13 -22.69
CA MET A 108 7.72 -20.47 -23.60
C MET A 108 7.01 -21.75 -23.12
N ALA A 109 6.60 -21.77 -21.85
CA ALA A 109 5.99 -22.93 -21.22
C ALA A 109 4.86 -22.51 -20.27
N ASN A 110 4.00 -23.46 -19.93
CA ASN A 110 3.00 -23.25 -18.88
C ASN A 110 3.72 -23.03 -17.54
N TYR A 111 3.24 -22.09 -16.70
CA TYR A 111 3.84 -21.78 -15.41
C TYR A 111 4.06 -22.99 -14.49
N LYS A 112 3.22 -24.04 -14.63
CA LYS A 112 3.37 -25.31 -13.87
C LYS A 112 4.60 -26.13 -14.26
N LEU A 113 5.23 -25.80 -15.38
CA LEU A 113 6.44 -26.47 -15.87
C LEU A 113 7.69 -25.62 -15.61
N ALA A 114 7.54 -24.44 -15.07
CA ALA A 114 8.61 -23.50 -14.76
C ALA A 114 9.16 -23.66 -13.34
N VAL A 115 9.08 -24.85 -12.77
CA VAL A 115 9.53 -25.16 -11.41
C VAL A 115 10.93 -25.74 -11.43
#